data_30e5912659c89817aec2e42d794cf9c9
#
_entry.id   30e5912659c89817aec2e42d794cf9c9
#
_cell.length_a   1.000
_cell.length_b   1.000
_cell.length_c   1.000
_cell.angle_alpha   90.00
_cell.angle_beta   90.00
_cell.angle_gamma   90.00
#
_symmetry.space_group_name_H-M   'P 1'
#
loop_
_entity.id
_entity.type
_entity.pdbx_description
1 polymer ?
#
loop_
_entity_poly.entity_id
_entity_poly.type
_entity_poly.pdbx_seq_one_letter_code
_entity_poly.pdbx_strand_id
1 'polypeptide(L)'
;MMVVTMASAKFTLVIDAGHGGRDSGAKGKSAYEKNINLKVALAFGKYVEKNCPDVRVIYTRKTDEFISLAERAAIANRNKADLFISIHTNALPNGAVARGFEVYTLGMHRANDNLEVAKRENSVILVEKDYKTRYQGFDPKSSESYIMFEFIQDKYMAKSVELAKLVQSNVCKIANRPNKGVHQAGFLVLRETSMPSCLVELGFITTPDEEKLLVSESGIDAHARGLYQAFLKYKNKFAGGQAPFVGAVVEEQENPTTASTKETIKEEPVKPESKEKEPAKEKESEATGPAVFKVLILSVEKPLDDNDKRLQGLSNVAHFTENGRVNYTCGASEDYQEIFLLRKTLSEKFQNAYIVAFKNNRMTDVKQAIDEYTRGQ
;
A
#
# COMPACT_ATOMS: atom_id res chain seq x y z
N MET A 1 31.15 -31.47 29.47
CA MET A 1 31.13 -30.20 28.73
C MET A 1 30.08 -30.32 27.62
N MET A 2 28.93 -29.74 27.84
CA MET A 2 27.78 -29.85 26.90
C MET A 2 27.94 -28.75 25.84
N VAL A 3 28.29 -29.15 24.63
CA VAL A 3 28.37 -28.22 23.50
C VAL A 3 26.93 -27.90 23.09
N VAL A 4 26.42 -26.75 23.52
CA VAL A 4 25.16 -26.22 23.01
C VAL A 4 25.46 -25.71 21.60
N THR A 5 25.18 -26.53 20.59
CA THR A 5 25.12 -26.05 19.20
C THR A 5 23.96 -25.09 19.08
N MET A 6 24.25 -23.80 19.02
CA MET A 6 23.27 -22.79 18.62
C MET A 6 22.80 -23.12 17.19
N ALA A 7 21.63 -23.74 17.07
CA ALA A 7 21.01 -23.88 15.76
C ALA A 7 20.81 -22.51 15.19
N SER A 8 21.40 -22.23 14.02
CA SER A 8 21.17 -20.98 13.29
C SER A 8 19.67 -20.83 13.02
N ALA A 9 19.08 -19.71 13.39
CA ALA A 9 17.68 -19.45 13.13
C ALA A 9 17.39 -19.59 11.62
N LYS A 10 16.45 -20.46 11.28
CA LYS A 10 16.09 -20.74 9.88
C LYS A 10 15.10 -19.75 9.30
N PHE A 11 14.46 -18.94 10.12
CA PHE A 11 13.45 -17.95 9.71
C PHE A 11 13.59 -16.67 10.53
N THR A 12 13.56 -15.51 9.87
CA THR A 12 13.65 -14.20 10.53
C THR A 12 12.33 -13.44 10.34
N LEU A 13 11.65 -13.17 11.45
CA LEU A 13 10.43 -12.37 11.51
C LEU A 13 10.76 -10.98 12.04
N VAL A 14 10.40 -9.93 11.31
CA VAL A 14 10.40 -8.56 11.82
C VAL A 14 8.99 -8.15 12.20
N ILE A 15 8.83 -7.72 13.45
CA ILE A 15 7.60 -7.17 13.99
C ILE A 15 7.80 -5.67 14.17
N ASP A 16 7.02 -4.90 13.44
CA ASP A 16 7.04 -3.44 13.49
C ASP A 16 5.88 -2.93 14.34
N ALA A 17 6.20 -2.27 15.45
CA ALA A 17 5.20 -1.55 16.24
C ALA A 17 5.10 -0.11 15.70
N GLY A 18 4.03 0.20 14.96
CA GLY A 18 3.81 1.51 14.36
C GLY A 18 3.91 2.65 15.37
N HIS A 19 4.33 3.84 14.90
CA HIS A 19 4.52 5.05 15.70
C HIS A 19 5.57 4.89 16.81
N GLY A 20 5.57 5.79 17.80
CA GLY A 20 6.48 5.76 18.96
C GLY A 20 7.18 7.09 19.24
N GLY A 21 7.59 7.30 20.49
CA GLY A 21 8.25 8.52 20.94
C GLY A 21 7.38 9.76 20.68
N ARG A 22 7.92 10.70 19.91
CA ARG A 22 7.22 11.95 19.52
C ARG A 22 6.06 11.75 18.54
N ASP A 23 5.98 10.61 17.89
CA ASP A 23 4.86 10.23 17.04
C ASP A 23 3.87 9.38 17.87
N SER A 24 2.75 9.98 18.25
CA SER A 24 1.74 9.30 19.06
C SER A 24 0.86 8.33 18.26
N GLY A 25 0.82 8.45 16.93
CA GLY A 25 -0.25 7.89 16.12
C GLY A 25 -1.60 8.50 16.46
N ALA A 26 -2.66 7.81 16.15
CA ALA A 26 -4.01 8.20 16.46
C ALA A 26 -4.25 8.30 17.99
N LYS A 27 -5.16 9.20 18.37
CA LYS A 27 -5.54 9.42 19.75
C LYS A 27 -6.98 8.98 19.98
N GLY A 28 -7.17 8.07 20.91
CA GLY A 28 -8.47 7.74 21.48
C GLY A 28 -8.88 8.69 22.61
N LYS A 29 -9.88 8.30 23.37
CA LYS A 29 -10.32 9.06 24.54
C LYS A 29 -9.29 8.98 25.69
N SER A 30 -8.68 7.83 25.88
CA SER A 30 -7.79 7.52 27.02
C SER A 30 -6.42 6.95 26.59
N ALA A 31 -6.26 6.56 25.35
CA ALA A 31 -5.06 5.88 24.87
C ALA A 31 -4.49 6.52 23.61
N TYR A 32 -3.23 6.23 23.36
CA TYR A 32 -2.53 6.53 22.11
C TYR A 32 -2.25 5.23 21.36
N GLU A 33 -2.39 5.28 20.05
CA GLU A 33 -2.14 4.17 19.14
C GLU A 33 -0.75 3.54 19.37
N LYS A 34 0.30 4.34 19.47
CA LYS A 34 1.67 3.87 19.71
C LYS A 34 1.80 2.89 20.87
N ASN A 35 0.98 3.06 21.92
CA ASN A 35 1.03 2.22 23.12
C ASN A 35 0.31 0.88 22.90
N ILE A 36 -0.79 0.88 22.17
CA ILE A 36 -1.53 -0.33 21.80
C ILE A 36 -0.66 -1.17 20.87
N ASN A 37 -0.14 -0.56 19.81
CA ASN A 37 0.71 -1.21 18.81
C ASN A 37 1.92 -1.89 19.47
N LEU A 38 2.60 -1.20 20.39
CA LEU A 38 3.74 -1.76 21.12
C LEU A 38 3.36 -2.96 21.98
N LYS A 39 2.26 -2.87 22.73
CA LYS A 39 1.81 -3.97 23.59
C LYS A 39 1.46 -5.22 22.78
N VAL A 40 0.71 -5.07 21.68
CA VAL A 40 0.36 -6.20 20.81
C VAL A 40 1.58 -6.76 20.11
N ALA A 41 2.51 -5.92 19.62
CA ALA A 41 3.76 -6.36 18.98
C ALA A 41 4.62 -7.21 19.92
N LEU A 42 4.80 -6.74 21.16
CA LEU A 42 5.57 -7.47 22.17
C LEU A 42 4.90 -8.79 22.60
N ALA A 43 3.56 -8.78 22.75
CA ALA A 43 2.82 -9.98 23.09
C ALA A 43 2.87 -11.01 21.95
N PHE A 44 2.72 -10.58 20.70
CA PHE A 44 2.86 -11.46 19.53
C PHE A 44 4.27 -12.06 19.43
N GLY A 45 5.29 -11.22 19.53
CA GLY A 45 6.67 -11.70 19.47
C GLY A 45 7.00 -12.67 20.60
N LYS A 46 6.49 -12.44 21.83
CA LYS A 46 6.64 -13.38 22.95
C LYS A 46 6.05 -14.76 22.67
N TYR A 47 4.89 -14.82 21.96
CA TYR A 47 4.33 -16.10 21.51
C TYR A 47 5.28 -16.81 20.53
N VAL A 48 5.84 -16.08 19.57
CA VAL A 48 6.80 -16.65 18.60
C VAL A 48 8.08 -17.10 19.28
N GLU A 49 8.70 -16.24 20.09
CA GLU A 49 9.96 -16.54 20.81
C GLU A 49 9.82 -17.77 21.71
N LYS A 50 8.67 -17.92 22.38
CA LYS A 50 8.42 -19.06 23.28
C LYS A 50 8.21 -20.38 22.54
N ASN A 51 7.53 -20.36 21.39
CA ASN A 51 7.03 -21.59 20.75
C ASN A 51 7.74 -21.95 19.44
N CYS A 52 8.60 -21.07 18.91
CA CYS A 52 9.31 -21.27 17.65
C CYS A 52 10.81 -21.03 17.83
N PRO A 53 11.57 -21.97 18.40
CA PRO A 53 13.00 -21.80 18.68
C PRO A 53 13.87 -21.66 17.41
N ASP A 54 13.32 -22.01 16.25
CA ASP A 54 13.92 -21.86 14.93
C ASP A 54 13.62 -20.50 14.27
N VAL A 55 12.93 -19.58 14.99
CA VAL A 55 12.57 -18.24 14.50
C VAL A 55 13.35 -17.18 15.26
N ARG A 56 14.03 -16.33 14.51
CA ARG A 56 14.64 -15.11 15.04
C ARG A 56 13.62 -13.98 14.96
N VAL A 57 13.16 -13.48 16.10
CA VAL A 57 12.26 -12.32 16.18
C VAL A 57 13.08 -11.05 16.32
N ILE A 58 12.80 -10.07 15.48
CA ILE A 58 13.37 -8.73 15.50
C ILE A 58 12.23 -7.73 15.62
N TYR A 59 12.35 -6.79 16.52
CA TYR A 59 11.39 -5.70 16.68
C TYR A 59 12.02 -4.43 16.14
N THR A 60 11.23 -3.58 15.48
CA THR A 60 11.70 -2.25 15.10
C THR A 60 11.89 -1.38 16.32
N ARG A 61 11.03 -1.54 17.34
CA ARG A 61 11.19 -0.96 18.67
C ARG A 61 10.63 -1.87 19.75
N LYS A 62 11.19 -1.79 20.95
CA LYS A 62 10.71 -2.48 22.16
C LYS A 62 10.28 -1.51 23.27
N THR A 63 10.49 -0.22 23.05
CA THR A 63 10.20 0.87 23.97
C THR A 63 9.41 1.97 23.27
N ASP A 64 9.03 3.03 24.00
CA ASP A 64 8.38 4.20 23.42
C ASP A 64 9.41 5.14 22.80
N GLU A 65 9.95 4.76 21.66
CA GLU A 65 10.94 5.51 20.88
C GLU A 65 10.46 5.74 19.44
N PHE A 66 10.93 6.82 18.83
CA PHE A 66 10.60 7.16 17.45
C PHE A 66 11.56 6.45 16.48
N ILE A 67 10.99 5.70 15.54
CA ILE A 67 11.72 5.09 14.42
C ILE A 67 11.08 5.59 13.12
N SER A 68 11.88 6.15 12.21
CA SER A 68 11.39 6.62 10.91
C SER A 68 10.87 5.48 10.03
N LEU A 69 9.96 5.75 9.09
CA LEU A 69 9.41 4.71 8.20
C LEU A 69 10.53 4.02 7.40
N ALA A 70 11.47 4.79 6.87
CA ALA A 70 12.62 4.25 6.14
C ALA A 70 13.50 3.34 7.03
N GLU A 71 13.73 3.70 8.30
CA GLU A 71 14.54 2.89 9.21
C GLU A 71 13.84 1.57 9.60
N ARG A 72 12.51 1.56 9.74
CA ARG A 72 11.74 0.33 9.99
C ARG A 72 11.97 -0.72 8.88
N ALA A 73 11.83 -0.30 7.63
CA ALA A 73 12.11 -1.15 6.48
C ALA A 73 13.60 -1.52 6.39
N ALA A 74 14.51 -0.57 6.67
CA ALA A 74 15.95 -0.82 6.68
C ALA A 74 16.36 -1.85 7.74
N ILE A 75 15.74 -1.87 8.93
CA ILE A 75 15.94 -2.90 9.95
C ILE A 75 15.61 -4.29 9.36
N ALA A 76 14.46 -4.42 8.69
CA ALA A 76 14.07 -5.69 8.08
C ALA A 76 15.04 -6.12 6.97
N ASN A 77 15.41 -5.21 6.08
CA ASN A 77 16.28 -5.47 4.94
C ASN A 77 17.70 -5.87 5.37
N ARG A 78 18.31 -5.13 6.33
CA ARG A 78 19.65 -5.43 6.86
C ARG A 78 19.73 -6.81 7.54
N ASN A 79 18.63 -7.21 8.16
CA ASN A 79 18.55 -8.51 8.81
C ASN A 79 18.11 -9.64 7.88
N LYS A 80 17.92 -9.34 6.58
CA LYS A 80 17.44 -10.31 5.57
C LYS A 80 16.20 -11.06 6.07
N ALA A 81 15.22 -10.28 6.55
CA ALA A 81 14.01 -10.85 7.11
C ALA A 81 13.23 -11.64 6.05
N ASP A 82 12.63 -12.74 6.48
CA ASP A 82 11.74 -13.57 5.65
C ASP A 82 10.31 -13.03 5.65
N LEU A 83 9.97 -12.24 6.69
CA LEU A 83 8.63 -11.68 6.86
C LEU A 83 8.68 -10.38 7.66
N PHE A 84 7.83 -9.42 7.26
CA PHE A 84 7.62 -8.15 7.94
C PHE A 84 6.14 -7.94 8.23
N ILE A 85 5.79 -7.69 9.50
CA ILE A 85 4.42 -7.38 9.92
C ILE A 85 4.43 -6.07 10.70
N SER A 86 3.78 -5.03 10.15
CA SER A 86 3.58 -3.74 10.79
C SER A 86 2.23 -3.72 11.51
N ILE A 87 2.21 -3.24 12.76
CA ILE A 87 1.04 -3.26 13.64
C ILE A 87 0.62 -1.83 13.94
N HIS A 88 -0.61 -1.51 13.58
CA HIS A 88 -1.27 -0.21 13.68
C HIS A 88 -2.66 -0.31 14.29
N THR A 89 -3.24 0.82 14.62
CA THR A 89 -4.60 0.94 15.16
C THR A 89 -5.33 2.10 14.49
N ASN A 90 -6.34 1.77 13.70
CA ASN A 90 -7.08 2.70 12.85
C ASN A 90 -7.83 3.79 13.63
N ALA A 91 -8.15 4.88 12.96
CA ALA A 91 -8.96 5.98 13.48
C ALA A 91 -9.88 6.54 12.40
N LEU A 92 -11.03 7.04 12.81
CA LEU A 92 -11.96 7.74 11.93
C LEU A 92 -12.09 9.22 12.33
N PRO A 93 -12.29 10.13 11.36
CA PRO A 93 -12.52 11.54 11.64
C PRO A 93 -13.92 11.80 12.19
N ASN A 94 -14.08 12.93 12.91
CA ASN A 94 -15.36 13.58 13.17
C ASN A 94 -16.49 12.73 13.79
N GLY A 95 -16.15 11.86 14.75
CA GLY A 95 -17.16 11.07 15.47
C GLY A 95 -17.77 9.92 14.67
N ALA A 96 -17.25 9.64 13.50
CA ALA A 96 -17.61 8.44 12.75
C ALA A 96 -17.25 7.17 13.55
N VAL A 97 -18.07 6.13 13.41
CA VAL A 97 -17.97 4.89 14.18
C VAL A 97 -17.75 3.73 13.23
N ALA A 98 -16.69 2.97 13.44
CA ALA A 98 -16.48 1.69 12.80
C ALA A 98 -15.91 0.67 13.81
N ARG A 99 -16.03 -0.60 13.47
CA ARG A 99 -15.50 -1.71 14.27
C ARG A 99 -14.91 -2.76 13.36
N GLY A 100 -13.91 -3.45 13.86
CA GLY A 100 -13.35 -4.61 13.18
C GLY A 100 -11.86 -4.47 12.86
N PHE A 101 -11.35 -5.52 12.29
CA PHE A 101 -9.95 -5.73 11.95
C PHE A 101 -9.77 -5.72 10.44
N GLU A 102 -8.73 -5.11 9.95
CA GLU A 102 -8.38 -5.07 8.53
C GLU A 102 -6.88 -5.21 8.32
N VAL A 103 -6.49 -5.72 7.15
CA VAL A 103 -5.09 -5.94 6.78
C VAL A 103 -4.81 -5.31 5.42
N TYR A 104 -3.67 -4.68 5.32
CA TYR A 104 -3.21 -4.03 4.11
C TYR A 104 -1.94 -4.67 3.55
N THR A 105 -1.86 -4.78 2.25
CA THR A 105 -0.62 -5.04 1.50
C THR A 105 -0.25 -3.82 0.66
N LEU A 106 1.01 -3.75 0.25
CA LEU A 106 1.44 -2.72 -0.69
C LEU A 106 0.70 -2.87 -2.01
N GLY A 107 0.27 -1.77 -2.59
CA GLY A 107 -0.36 -1.74 -3.91
C GLY A 107 -1.25 -0.53 -4.10
N MET A 108 -1.97 -0.51 -5.21
CA MET A 108 -2.92 0.52 -5.54
C MET A 108 -4.13 0.47 -4.60
N HIS A 109 -4.55 1.62 -4.10
CA HIS A 109 -5.79 1.74 -3.36
C HIS A 109 -6.98 1.71 -4.34
N ARG A 110 -7.92 0.81 -4.12
CA ARG A 110 -9.15 0.70 -4.94
C ARG A 110 -10.33 1.50 -4.39
N ALA A 111 -10.22 2.00 -3.17
CA ALA A 111 -11.23 2.80 -2.49
C ALA A 111 -10.59 4.03 -1.84
N ASN A 112 -11.31 5.16 -1.85
CA ASN A 112 -10.83 6.40 -1.24
C ASN A 112 -10.50 6.23 0.25
N ASP A 113 -11.26 5.41 0.98
CA ASP A 113 -11.00 5.15 2.41
C ASP A 113 -9.62 4.53 2.62
N ASN A 114 -9.18 3.63 1.75
CA ASN A 114 -7.85 3.02 1.83
C ASN A 114 -6.72 4.04 1.59
N LEU A 115 -6.96 5.01 0.70
CA LEU A 115 -6.04 6.12 0.48
C LEU A 115 -5.92 7.01 1.72
N GLU A 116 -7.03 7.32 2.38
CA GLU A 116 -7.01 8.16 3.58
C GLU A 116 -6.29 7.49 4.76
N VAL A 117 -6.40 6.16 4.91
CA VAL A 117 -5.59 5.40 5.86
C VAL A 117 -4.10 5.54 5.52
N ALA A 118 -3.71 5.29 4.27
CA ALA A 118 -2.32 5.42 3.86
C ALA A 118 -1.77 6.85 4.03
N LYS A 119 -2.56 7.88 3.73
CA LYS A 119 -2.19 9.29 3.94
C LYS A 119 -1.93 9.57 5.42
N ARG A 120 -2.78 9.07 6.31
CA ARG A 120 -2.63 9.23 7.74
C ARG A 120 -1.33 8.59 8.21
N GLU A 121 -1.08 7.34 7.88
CA GLU A 121 0.10 6.59 8.31
C GLU A 121 1.39 7.16 7.71
N ASN A 122 1.38 7.55 6.45
CA ASN A 122 2.55 8.16 5.81
C ASN A 122 2.82 9.60 6.31
N SER A 123 1.82 10.29 6.89
CA SER A 123 1.98 11.67 7.37
C SER A 123 3.02 11.80 8.50
N VAL A 124 3.41 10.71 9.13
CA VAL A 124 4.49 10.70 10.13
C VAL A 124 5.83 11.21 9.58
N ILE A 125 6.08 11.08 8.27
CA ILE A 125 7.32 11.62 7.68
C ILE A 125 7.46 13.13 7.87
N LEU A 126 6.36 13.88 8.02
CA LEU A 126 6.37 15.33 8.20
C LEU A 126 7.02 15.78 9.52
N VAL A 127 7.19 14.87 10.50
CA VAL A 127 7.94 15.18 11.74
C VAL A 127 9.46 14.99 11.57
N GLU A 128 9.91 14.50 10.43
CA GLU A 128 11.32 14.34 10.09
C GLU A 128 11.84 15.59 9.37
N LYS A 129 12.97 16.14 9.82
CA LYS A 129 13.51 17.40 9.25
C LYS A 129 13.96 17.25 7.80
N ASP A 130 14.38 16.06 7.41
CA ASP A 130 14.95 15.71 6.11
C ASP A 130 14.02 14.91 5.20
N TYR A 131 12.71 14.89 5.54
CA TYR A 131 11.74 14.03 4.84
C TYR A 131 11.71 14.22 3.33
N LYS A 132 11.84 15.44 2.82
CA LYS A 132 11.82 15.73 1.38
C LYS A 132 12.94 15.02 0.63
N THR A 133 14.14 15.01 1.20
CA THR A 133 15.30 14.31 0.60
C THR A 133 15.19 12.82 0.79
N ARG A 134 14.85 12.37 2.01
CA ARG A 134 14.75 10.96 2.37
C ARG A 134 13.69 10.22 1.56
N TYR A 135 12.54 10.83 1.37
CA TYR A 135 11.40 10.24 0.63
C TYR A 135 11.24 10.81 -0.79
N GLN A 136 12.31 11.39 -1.36
CA GLN A 136 12.39 11.81 -2.76
C GLN A 136 11.25 12.76 -3.19
N GLY A 137 10.88 13.69 -2.33
CA GLY A 137 9.83 14.68 -2.60
C GLY A 137 8.40 14.15 -2.44
N PHE A 138 8.22 12.93 -1.95
CA PHE A 138 6.88 12.39 -1.65
C PHE A 138 6.14 13.29 -0.68
N ASP A 139 4.94 13.73 -1.07
CA ASP A 139 4.02 14.47 -0.21
C ASP A 139 2.89 13.54 0.28
N PRO A 140 2.85 13.20 1.58
CA PRO A 140 1.85 12.28 2.11
C PRO A 140 0.42 12.84 2.07
N LYS A 141 0.24 14.13 1.82
CA LYS A 141 -1.07 14.77 1.73
C LYS A 141 -1.60 14.84 0.29
N SER A 142 -0.71 14.75 -0.71
CA SER A 142 -1.09 14.81 -2.12
C SER A 142 -1.47 13.44 -2.65
N SER A 143 -2.65 13.29 -3.24
CA SER A 143 -3.08 12.05 -3.89
C SER A 143 -2.16 11.69 -5.07
N GLU A 144 -1.58 12.70 -5.75
CA GLU A 144 -0.65 12.50 -6.86
C GLU A 144 0.60 11.72 -6.43
N SER A 145 1.08 11.94 -5.20
CA SER A 145 2.21 11.18 -4.66
C SER A 145 1.93 9.68 -4.54
N TYR A 146 0.67 9.28 -4.43
CA TYR A 146 0.27 7.88 -4.31
C TYR A 146 0.14 7.16 -5.65
N ILE A 147 0.07 7.88 -6.77
CA ILE A 147 0.06 7.29 -8.11
C ILE A 147 1.31 6.43 -8.34
N MET A 148 2.44 6.79 -7.75
CA MET A 148 3.66 5.98 -7.83
C MET A 148 3.49 4.54 -7.32
N PHE A 149 2.56 4.30 -6.38
CA PHE A 149 2.32 2.97 -5.84
C PHE A 149 1.54 2.05 -6.80
N GLU A 150 0.87 2.63 -7.78
CA GLU A 150 0.16 1.88 -8.83
C GLU A 150 1.13 1.08 -9.70
N PHE A 151 2.38 1.55 -9.81
CA PHE A 151 3.40 1.00 -10.70
C PHE A 151 4.48 0.17 -9.99
N ILE A 152 4.34 -0.03 -8.69
CA ILE A 152 5.27 -0.90 -7.96
C ILE A 152 4.87 -2.35 -8.21
N GLN A 153 5.62 -3.01 -9.09
CA GLN A 153 5.57 -4.47 -9.20
C GLN A 153 6.31 -5.07 -8.00
N ASP A 154 5.55 -5.41 -6.97
CA ASP A 154 6.10 -6.12 -5.83
C ASP A 154 6.23 -7.62 -6.15
N LYS A 155 7.47 -8.09 -6.31
CA LYS A 155 7.76 -9.51 -6.51
C LYS A 155 7.26 -10.41 -5.37
N TYR A 156 6.95 -9.82 -4.23
CA TYR A 156 6.41 -10.52 -3.06
C TYR A 156 4.90 -10.39 -2.93
N MET A 157 4.23 -9.69 -3.84
CA MET A 157 2.79 -9.40 -3.79
C MET A 157 1.95 -10.64 -3.48
N ALA A 158 2.12 -11.71 -4.23
CA ALA A 158 1.33 -12.93 -4.03
C ALA A 158 1.52 -13.52 -2.63
N LYS A 159 2.74 -13.51 -2.09
CA LYS A 159 3.05 -13.99 -0.74
C LYS A 159 2.54 -13.03 0.34
N SER A 160 2.59 -11.72 0.09
CA SER A 160 2.06 -10.68 0.97
C SER A 160 0.53 -10.78 1.08
N VAL A 161 -0.16 -10.98 -0.03
CA VAL A 161 -1.63 -11.19 -0.04
C VAL A 161 -2.01 -12.48 0.69
N GLU A 162 -1.27 -13.56 0.52
CA GLU A 162 -1.51 -14.81 1.26
C GLU A 162 -1.30 -14.63 2.76
N LEU A 163 -0.22 -13.95 3.17
CA LEU A 163 0.01 -13.55 4.56
C LEU A 163 -1.18 -12.76 5.10
N ALA A 164 -1.59 -11.72 4.37
CA ALA A 164 -2.68 -10.84 4.79
C ALA A 164 -4.01 -11.59 4.98
N LYS A 165 -4.33 -12.53 4.08
CA LYS A 165 -5.52 -13.40 4.21
C LYS A 165 -5.45 -14.30 5.45
N LEU A 166 -4.28 -14.89 5.73
CA LEU A 166 -4.08 -15.71 6.92
C LEU A 166 -4.21 -14.85 8.20
N VAL A 167 -3.63 -13.66 8.21
CA VAL A 167 -3.72 -12.73 9.34
C VAL A 167 -5.17 -12.30 9.55
N GLN A 168 -5.86 -11.85 8.51
CA GLN A 168 -7.25 -11.43 8.57
C GLN A 168 -8.14 -12.52 9.16
N SER A 169 -8.08 -13.72 8.60
CA SER A 169 -8.91 -14.84 9.02
C SER A 169 -8.66 -15.25 10.48
N ASN A 170 -7.37 -15.40 10.86
CA ASN A 170 -7.05 -15.92 12.20
C ASN A 170 -7.27 -14.89 13.30
N VAL A 171 -6.96 -13.61 13.07
CA VAL A 171 -7.23 -12.56 14.05
C VAL A 171 -8.73 -12.36 14.22
N CYS A 172 -9.50 -12.27 13.14
CA CYS A 172 -10.95 -12.14 13.24
C CYS A 172 -11.59 -13.30 14.01
N LYS A 173 -11.15 -14.54 13.77
CA LYS A 173 -11.65 -15.73 14.48
C LYS A 173 -11.28 -15.72 15.97
N ILE A 174 -10.00 -15.46 16.31
CA ILE A 174 -9.50 -15.63 17.67
C ILE A 174 -9.82 -14.44 18.57
N ALA A 175 -9.72 -13.22 18.04
CA ALA A 175 -10.05 -12.01 18.78
C ALA A 175 -11.52 -11.59 18.63
N ASN A 176 -12.35 -12.42 17.98
CA ASN A 176 -13.77 -12.15 17.73
C ASN A 176 -14.02 -10.76 17.13
N ARG A 177 -13.29 -10.46 16.02
CA ARG A 177 -13.36 -9.15 15.36
C ARG A 177 -14.22 -9.21 14.11
N PRO A 178 -15.08 -8.20 13.85
CA PRO A 178 -15.69 -8.03 12.55
C PRO A 178 -14.61 -8.01 11.46
N ASN A 179 -14.82 -8.77 10.40
CA ASN A 179 -13.89 -8.86 9.28
C ASN A 179 -14.11 -7.68 8.31
N LYS A 180 -13.16 -6.78 8.24
CA LYS A 180 -13.21 -5.62 7.34
C LYS A 180 -12.50 -5.88 6.00
N GLY A 181 -11.82 -7.02 5.87
CA GLY A 181 -11.20 -7.45 4.62
C GLY A 181 -9.68 -7.21 4.53
N VAL A 182 -9.15 -7.68 3.40
CA VAL A 182 -7.77 -7.44 2.99
C VAL A 182 -7.77 -6.42 1.87
N HIS A 183 -6.99 -5.38 2.02
CA HIS A 183 -6.92 -4.22 1.13
C HIS A 183 -5.52 -4.00 0.59
N GLN A 184 -5.41 -3.08 -0.37
CA GLN A 184 -4.15 -2.56 -0.87
C GLN A 184 -4.12 -1.05 -0.70
N ALA A 185 -2.96 -0.52 -0.31
CA ALA A 185 -2.72 0.91 -0.27
C ALA A 185 -1.22 1.24 -0.31
N GLY A 186 -0.90 2.50 -0.58
CA GLY A 186 0.45 3.02 -0.75
C GLY A 186 1.15 3.34 0.58
N PHE A 187 1.45 2.34 1.39
CA PHE A 187 2.20 2.52 2.63
C PHE A 187 3.70 2.60 2.38
N LEU A 188 4.33 3.71 2.75
CA LEU A 188 5.78 3.91 2.63
C LEU A 188 6.59 2.86 3.38
N VAL A 189 6.14 2.46 4.57
CA VAL A 189 6.82 1.43 5.37
C VAL A 189 6.90 0.09 4.65
N LEU A 190 5.89 -0.26 3.83
CA LEU A 190 5.88 -1.49 3.06
C LEU A 190 6.63 -1.36 1.73
N ARG A 191 6.68 -0.16 1.15
CA ARG A 191 7.34 0.11 -0.14
C ARG A 191 8.82 -0.28 -0.14
N GLU A 192 9.50 0.03 0.94
CA GLU A 192 10.94 -0.15 1.07
C GLU A 192 11.33 -1.56 1.57
N THR A 193 10.37 -2.44 1.88
CA THR A 193 10.67 -3.81 2.34
C THR A 193 11.05 -4.73 1.17
N SER A 194 12.01 -5.63 1.41
CA SER A 194 12.51 -6.59 0.42
C SER A 194 12.09 -8.03 0.73
N MET A 195 10.95 -8.20 1.38
CA MET A 195 10.35 -9.50 1.75
C MET A 195 8.82 -9.38 1.75
N PRO A 196 8.08 -10.50 1.83
CA PRO A 196 6.63 -10.47 2.06
C PRO A 196 6.28 -9.65 3.29
N SER A 197 5.30 -8.75 3.14
CA SER A 197 4.97 -7.78 4.18
C SER A 197 3.49 -7.45 4.21
N CYS A 198 2.96 -7.09 5.38
CA CYS A 198 1.63 -6.53 5.55
C CYS A 198 1.60 -5.51 6.71
N LEU A 199 0.59 -4.64 6.66
CA LEU A 199 0.23 -3.75 7.75
C LEU A 199 -1.15 -4.16 8.27
N VAL A 200 -1.28 -4.30 9.58
CA VAL A 200 -2.54 -4.63 10.23
C VAL A 200 -3.10 -3.43 10.96
N GLU A 201 -4.41 -3.26 10.89
CA GLU A 201 -5.18 -2.31 11.68
C GLU A 201 -6.03 -3.07 12.68
N LEU A 202 -5.64 -3.01 13.96
CA LEU A 202 -6.21 -3.84 15.04
C LEU A 202 -7.68 -3.53 15.32
N GLY A 203 -8.13 -2.30 15.04
CA GLY A 203 -9.46 -1.78 15.29
C GLY A 203 -9.46 -0.26 15.25
N PHE A 204 -10.54 0.37 15.67
CA PHE A 204 -10.74 1.82 15.53
C PHE A 204 -10.66 2.51 16.89
N ILE A 205 -9.50 3.11 17.24
CA ILE A 205 -9.24 3.73 18.54
C ILE A 205 -10.22 4.88 18.87
N THR A 206 -10.79 5.52 17.85
CA THR A 206 -11.78 6.60 18.02
C THR A 206 -13.19 6.11 18.37
N THR A 207 -13.45 4.80 18.28
CA THR A 207 -14.71 4.18 18.68
C THR A 207 -14.59 3.68 20.13
N PRO A 208 -15.43 4.14 21.08
CA PRO A 208 -15.20 3.93 22.51
C PRO A 208 -15.13 2.46 22.98
N ASP A 209 -15.95 1.60 22.43
CA ASP A 209 -15.94 0.16 22.76
C ASP A 209 -14.75 -0.56 22.12
N GLU A 210 -14.31 -0.13 20.94
CA GLU A 210 -13.08 -0.59 20.30
C GLU A 210 -11.86 -0.21 21.13
N GLU A 211 -11.75 1.07 21.52
CA GLU A 211 -10.66 1.54 22.39
C GLU A 211 -10.59 0.71 23.66
N LYS A 212 -11.74 0.51 24.34
CA LYS A 212 -11.80 -0.31 25.56
C LYS A 212 -11.28 -1.73 25.35
N LEU A 213 -11.63 -2.34 24.22
CA LEU A 213 -11.12 -3.68 23.86
C LEU A 213 -9.61 -3.64 23.58
N LEU A 214 -9.14 -2.70 22.76
CA LEU A 214 -7.76 -2.60 22.32
C LEU A 214 -6.76 -2.32 23.45
N VAL A 215 -7.19 -1.65 24.54
CA VAL A 215 -6.34 -1.41 25.70
C VAL A 215 -6.39 -2.53 26.73
N SER A 216 -7.39 -3.42 26.67
CA SER A 216 -7.56 -4.51 27.63
C SER A 216 -6.51 -5.60 27.44
N GLU A 217 -6.09 -6.24 28.54
CA GLU A 217 -5.16 -7.37 28.47
C GLU A 217 -5.69 -8.51 27.63
N SER A 218 -6.98 -8.81 27.74
CA SER A 218 -7.64 -9.85 26.95
C SER A 218 -7.70 -9.53 25.46
N GLY A 219 -7.94 -8.27 25.10
CA GLY A 219 -7.93 -7.80 23.72
C GLY A 219 -6.53 -7.86 23.11
N ILE A 220 -5.52 -7.37 23.84
CA ILE A 220 -4.12 -7.44 23.42
C ILE A 220 -3.69 -8.91 23.20
N ASP A 221 -3.98 -9.78 24.16
CA ASP A 221 -3.64 -11.21 24.08
C ASP A 221 -4.35 -11.90 22.91
N ALA A 222 -5.63 -11.65 22.70
CA ALA A 222 -6.41 -12.25 21.62
C ALA A 222 -5.88 -11.85 20.23
N HIS A 223 -5.55 -10.57 20.03
CA HIS A 223 -4.92 -10.11 18.77
C HIS A 223 -3.54 -10.75 18.58
N ALA A 224 -2.71 -10.77 19.63
CA ALA A 224 -1.37 -11.38 19.57
C ALA A 224 -1.44 -12.89 19.25
N ARG A 225 -2.38 -13.63 19.83
CA ARG A 225 -2.60 -15.07 19.50
C ARG A 225 -3.09 -15.24 18.07
N GLY A 226 -3.97 -14.35 17.59
CA GLY A 226 -4.43 -14.38 16.21
C GLY A 226 -3.29 -14.18 15.21
N LEU A 227 -2.44 -13.19 15.45
CA LEU A 227 -1.22 -12.93 14.66
C LEU A 227 -0.26 -14.13 14.71
N TYR A 228 -0.05 -14.71 15.88
CA TYR A 228 0.81 -15.87 16.06
C TYR A 228 0.30 -17.09 15.26
N GLN A 229 -0.99 -17.40 15.32
CA GLN A 229 -1.57 -18.51 14.54
C GLN A 229 -1.46 -18.29 13.03
N ALA A 230 -1.68 -17.06 12.58
CA ALA A 230 -1.48 -16.69 11.18
C ALA A 230 -0.02 -16.87 10.74
N PHE A 231 0.92 -16.41 11.57
CA PHE A 231 2.35 -16.57 11.33
C PHE A 231 2.74 -18.05 11.22
N LEU A 232 2.27 -18.92 12.12
CA LEU A 232 2.55 -20.36 12.07
C LEU A 232 2.06 -20.98 10.76
N LYS A 233 0.82 -20.66 10.34
CA LYS A 233 0.28 -21.17 9.08
C LYS A 233 1.07 -20.68 7.88
N TYR A 234 1.49 -19.43 7.89
CA TYR A 234 2.31 -18.86 6.82
C TYR A 234 3.70 -19.53 6.77
N LYS A 235 4.39 -19.60 7.90
CA LYS A 235 5.70 -20.23 8.02
C LYS A 235 5.67 -21.67 7.54
N ASN A 236 4.69 -22.46 7.96
CA ASN A 236 4.55 -23.87 7.56
C ASN A 236 4.31 -24.00 6.04
N LYS A 237 3.55 -23.10 5.46
CA LYS A 237 3.25 -23.10 4.01
C LYS A 237 4.47 -22.73 3.15
N PHE A 238 5.29 -21.77 3.58
CA PHE A 238 6.31 -21.16 2.71
C PHE A 238 7.76 -21.43 3.15
N ALA A 239 8.03 -21.84 4.39
CA ALA A 239 9.37 -22.08 4.89
C ALA A 239 9.74 -23.57 5.00
N GLY A 240 8.84 -24.49 4.65
CA GLY A 240 9.12 -25.95 4.67
C GLY A 240 9.48 -26.48 6.06
N GLY A 241 9.05 -25.85 7.15
CA GLY A 241 9.33 -26.23 8.51
C GLY A 241 8.47 -27.41 8.97
N GLN A 242 9.08 -28.37 9.69
CA GLN A 242 8.33 -29.37 10.43
C GLN A 242 7.35 -28.68 11.39
N ALA A 243 6.10 -29.16 11.42
CA ALA A 243 5.07 -28.60 12.27
C ALA A 243 5.52 -28.59 13.74
N PRO A 244 5.45 -27.45 14.44
CA PRO A 244 5.61 -27.47 15.88
C PRO A 244 4.41 -28.18 16.51
N PHE A 245 4.65 -28.88 17.60
CA PHE A 245 3.72 -29.65 18.40
C PHE A 245 2.41 -28.87 18.66
N VAL A 246 1.29 -29.41 18.17
CA VAL A 246 -0.04 -28.82 18.31
C VAL A 246 -0.59 -29.21 19.68
N GLY A 247 -0.58 -28.31 20.61
CA GLY A 247 -1.43 -28.38 21.79
C GLY A 247 -2.80 -27.80 21.49
N ALA A 248 -3.82 -28.64 21.63
CA ALA A 248 -5.27 -28.37 21.61
C ALA A 248 -5.91 -28.04 20.24
N VAL A 249 -6.44 -29.09 19.66
CA VAL A 249 -7.45 -29.13 18.61
C VAL A 249 -8.78 -28.61 19.18
N VAL A 250 -9.37 -27.62 18.51
CA VAL A 250 -10.81 -27.39 18.58
C VAL A 250 -11.37 -27.82 17.24
N GLU A 251 -12.22 -28.85 17.28
CA GLU A 251 -12.84 -29.50 16.13
C GLU A 251 -13.68 -28.51 15.29
N GLU A 252 -13.54 -28.64 13.99
CA GLU A 252 -14.40 -28.02 13.01
C GLU A 252 -15.78 -28.70 13.04
N GLN A 253 -16.82 -27.91 13.27
CA GLN A 253 -18.16 -28.28 12.86
C GLN A 253 -18.49 -27.53 11.55
N GLU A 254 -18.54 -28.30 10.49
CA GLU A 254 -19.15 -27.89 9.21
C GLU A 254 -20.65 -27.75 9.42
N ASN A 255 -21.24 -26.72 8.85
CA ASN A 255 -22.68 -26.66 8.64
C ASN A 255 -23.00 -26.27 7.19
N PRO A 256 -23.99 -26.91 6.58
CA PRO A 256 -24.06 -27.05 5.15
C PRO A 256 -24.91 -25.96 4.46
N THR A 257 -24.55 -25.78 3.24
CA THR A 257 -25.21 -25.25 2.04
C THR A 257 -26.72 -25.12 2.09
N THR A 258 -27.27 -24.00 1.66
CA THR A 258 -28.53 -23.97 0.95
C THR A 258 -28.46 -23.19 -0.35
N ALA A 259 -29.08 -23.76 -1.34
CA ALA A 259 -29.01 -23.55 -2.76
C ALA A 259 -29.75 -22.29 -3.27
N SER A 260 -29.21 -21.78 -4.32
CA SER A 260 -29.79 -21.36 -5.60
C SER A 260 -31.24 -20.85 -5.66
N THR A 261 -31.45 -19.66 -6.20
CA THR A 261 -32.49 -19.45 -7.20
C THR A 261 -32.04 -18.43 -8.23
N LYS A 262 -32.00 -18.86 -9.48
CA LYS A 262 -31.82 -18.04 -10.70
C LYS A 262 -33.17 -17.38 -11.01
N GLU A 263 -33.17 -16.11 -11.30
CA GLU A 263 -34.20 -15.52 -12.16
C GLU A 263 -33.58 -14.74 -13.30
N THR A 264 -33.98 -15.18 -14.48
CA THR A 264 -33.63 -14.65 -15.80
C THR A 264 -34.69 -13.62 -16.17
N ILE A 265 -34.31 -12.40 -16.53
CA ILE A 265 -35.18 -11.47 -17.24
C ILE A 265 -34.55 -11.09 -18.58
N LYS A 266 -35.33 -11.25 -19.61
CA LYS A 266 -35.04 -11.11 -21.04
C LYS A 266 -34.94 -9.65 -21.45
N GLU A 267 -34.03 -9.42 -22.40
CA GLU A 267 -33.99 -8.25 -23.29
C GLU A 267 -35.12 -8.26 -24.30
N GLU A 268 -35.62 -7.09 -24.66
CA GLU A 268 -36.00 -6.75 -26.05
C GLU A 268 -35.91 -5.23 -26.31
N PRO A 269 -35.62 -4.84 -27.58
CA PRO A 269 -35.12 -3.53 -27.93
C PRO A 269 -36.18 -2.62 -28.61
N VAL A 270 -36.03 -1.32 -28.48
CA VAL A 270 -36.74 -0.36 -29.34
C VAL A 270 -35.80 0.67 -29.92
N LYS A 271 -35.81 0.79 -31.22
CA LYS A 271 -35.13 1.73 -32.13
C LYS A 271 -36.18 2.72 -32.70
N PRO A 272 -35.83 3.71 -33.54
CA PRO A 272 -35.64 5.12 -33.19
C PRO A 272 -36.65 6.02 -33.94
N GLU A 273 -36.70 7.30 -33.61
CA GLU A 273 -37.15 8.30 -34.59
C GLU A 273 -36.52 9.70 -34.39
N SER A 274 -36.40 10.35 -35.49
CA SER A 274 -35.55 11.45 -35.90
C SER A 274 -36.21 12.84 -35.86
N LYS A 275 -35.33 13.90 -36.02
CA LYS A 275 -35.52 15.29 -36.51
C LYS A 275 -35.71 16.35 -35.41
N GLU A 276 -35.15 17.55 -35.41
CA GLU A 276 -34.62 18.46 -36.42
C GLU A 276 -33.82 19.61 -35.75
N LYS A 277 -32.89 20.21 -36.49
CA LYS A 277 -32.04 21.42 -36.32
C LYS A 277 -32.67 22.64 -35.65
N GLU A 278 -31.94 23.53 -34.92
CA GLU A 278 -30.80 24.45 -35.10
C GLU A 278 -30.68 25.41 -33.90
N PRO A 279 -29.73 26.34 -33.68
CA PRO A 279 -28.30 26.38 -33.96
C PRO A 279 -27.36 26.69 -32.77
N ALA A 280 -26.10 26.37 -33.00
CA ALA A 280 -24.82 26.71 -32.38
C ALA A 280 -24.74 27.68 -31.18
N LYS A 281 -24.25 27.13 -30.08
CA LYS A 281 -23.21 27.71 -29.21
C LYS A 281 -22.05 26.72 -29.15
N GLU A 282 -20.87 27.22 -29.45
CA GLU A 282 -19.63 26.45 -29.34
C GLU A 282 -19.52 25.78 -27.95
N LYS A 283 -19.79 24.49 -27.89
CA LYS A 283 -19.39 23.63 -26.80
C LYS A 283 -18.03 23.07 -27.18
N GLU A 284 -17.06 23.25 -26.31
CA GLU A 284 -15.81 22.49 -26.32
C GLU A 284 -16.13 21.04 -26.62
N SER A 285 -15.62 20.53 -27.75
CA SER A 285 -15.79 19.16 -28.13
C SER A 285 -14.95 18.31 -27.13
N GLU A 286 -15.61 17.55 -26.30
CA GLU A 286 -14.97 16.49 -25.52
C GLU A 286 -14.17 15.61 -26.49
N ALA A 287 -12.87 15.54 -26.28
CA ALA A 287 -11.95 14.74 -27.07
C ALA A 287 -12.24 13.26 -26.83
N THR A 288 -12.95 12.62 -27.77
CA THR A 288 -13.27 11.19 -27.74
C THR A 288 -12.09 10.39 -28.26
N GLY A 289 -11.40 9.64 -27.41
CA GLY A 289 -10.28 8.76 -27.74
C GLY A 289 -9.38 8.51 -26.52
N PRO A 290 -8.59 7.42 -26.52
CA PRO A 290 -7.65 7.18 -25.45
C PRO A 290 -6.58 8.28 -25.42
N ALA A 291 -6.10 8.56 -24.21
CA ALA A 291 -5.01 9.51 -24.03
C ALA A 291 -3.67 8.85 -24.42
N VAL A 292 -2.81 9.60 -25.07
CA VAL A 292 -1.43 9.21 -25.35
C VAL A 292 -0.51 9.92 -24.34
N PHE A 293 0.22 9.15 -23.55
CA PHE A 293 1.20 9.67 -22.59
C PHE A 293 2.57 9.80 -23.21
N LYS A 294 3.34 10.80 -22.80
CA LYS A 294 4.73 11.04 -23.23
C LYS A 294 5.55 11.57 -22.05
N VAL A 295 6.87 11.39 -22.08
CA VAL A 295 7.77 12.01 -21.09
C VAL A 295 8.28 13.34 -21.62
N LEU A 296 7.94 14.44 -20.98
CA LEU A 296 8.53 15.76 -21.26
C LEU A 296 9.90 15.83 -20.54
N ILE A 297 10.97 16.00 -21.33
CA ILE A 297 12.35 15.96 -20.86
C ILE A 297 13.01 17.33 -20.79
N LEU A 298 12.55 18.26 -21.64
CA LEU A 298 13.18 19.58 -21.74
C LEU A 298 12.18 20.60 -22.31
N SER A 299 12.24 21.84 -21.82
CA SER A 299 11.48 22.98 -22.33
C SER A 299 12.44 24.15 -22.57
N VAL A 300 12.46 24.67 -23.79
CA VAL A 300 13.42 25.73 -24.22
C VAL A 300 12.69 26.83 -25.00
N GLU A 301 13.32 27.98 -25.11
CA GLU A 301 12.76 29.15 -25.84
C GLU A 301 12.94 29.05 -27.34
N LYS A 302 13.96 28.34 -27.81
CA LYS A 302 14.25 28.17 -29.24
C LYS A 302 14.44 26.70 -29.57
N PRO A 303 14.05 26.25 -30.77
CA PRO A 303 14.30 24.87 -31.22
C PRO A 303 15.78 24.49 -31.09
N LEU A 304 16.03 23.22 -30.79
CA LEU A 304 17.34 22.61 -30.71
C LEU A 304 17.64 21.86 -32.01
N ASP A 305 18.93 21.78 -32.35
CA ASP A 305 19.39 20.87 -33.39
C ASP A 305 19.32 19.41 -32.91
N ASP A 306 19.15 18.46 -33.82
CA ASP A 306 18.96 17.03 -33.48
C ASP A 306 20.12 16.43 -32.69
N ASN A 307 21.32 17.01 -32.77
CA ASN A 307 22.52 16.58 -32.03
C ASN A 307 22.86 17.51 -30.83
N ASP A 308 21.90 18.32 -30.36
CA ASP A 308 22.17 19.22 -29.23
C ASP A 308 22.51 18.41 -27.98
N LYS A 309 23.60 18.78 -27.31
CA LYS A 309 24.12 18.10 -26.11
C LYS A 309 23.09 18.01 -24.98
N ARG A 310 22.12 18.91 -24.93
CA ARG A 310 21.03 18.92 -23.94
C ARG A 310 20.08 17.75 -24.10
N LEU A 311 19.99 17.15 -25.28
CA LEU A 311 19.23 15.93 -25.56
C LEU A 311 19.95 14.64 -25.13
N GLN A 312 21.21 14.75 -24.67
CA GLN A 312 22.02 13.66 -24.08
C GLN A 312 22.04 12.37 -24.90
N GLY A 313 22.07 12.53 -26.24
CA GLY A 313 22.14 11.40 -27.18
C GLY A 313 20.85 10.61 -27.38
N LEU A 314 19.69 11.14 -26.95
CA LEU A 314 18.39 10.55 -27.27
C LEU A 314 18.04 10.76 -28.75
N SER A 315 17.73 9.69 -29.46
CA SER A 315 17.40 9.69 -30.91
C SER A 315 15.90 9.74 -31.21
N ASN A 316 15.02 9.36 -30.24
CA ASN A 316 13.56 9.31 -30.43
C ASN A 316 12.90 10.44 -29.63
N VAL A 317 13.17 11.68 -30.02
CA VAL A 317 12.64 12.85 -29.33
C VAL A 317 11.69 13.59 -30.28
N ALA A 318 10.44 13.75 -29.84
CA ALA A 318 9.47 14.62 -30.51
C ALA A 318 9.40 15.97 -29.80
N HIS A 319 8.92 17.01 -30.49
CA HIS A 319 8.71 18.29 -29.85
C HIS A 319 7.34 18.90 -30.23
N PHE A 320 6.85 19.80 -29.38
CA PHE A 320 5.68 20.64 -29.64
C PHE A 320 5.88 22.03 -29.06
N THR A 321 5.18 23.00 -29.57
CA THR A 321 5.27 24.37 -29.06
C THR A 321 4.01 24.71 -28.27
N GLU A 322 4.20 25.22 -27.06
CA GLU A 322 3.14 25.66 -26.17
C GLU A 322 3.62 26.87 -25.35
N ASN A 323 2.77 27.87 -25.19
CA ASN A 323 3.09 29.10 -24.45
C ASN A 323 4.42 29.76 -24.86
N GLY A 324 4.76 29.72 -26.15
CA GLY A 324 5.98 30.31 -26.69
C GLY A 324 7.26 29.52 -26.38
N ARG A 325 7.16 28.32 -25.85
CA ARG A 325 8.29 27.43 -25.57
C ARG A 325 8.22 26.16 -26.41
N VAL A 326 9.38 25.66 -26.77
CA VAL A 326 9.52 24.36 -27.45
C VAL A 326 9.76 23.28 -26.41
N ASN A 327 8.84 22.35 -26.33
CA ASN A 327 8.80 21.26 -25.35
C ASN A 327 9.21 19.96 -26.02
N TYR A 328 10.24 19.31 -25.52
CA TYR A 328 10.78 18.06 -26.05
C TYR A 328 10.28 16.87 -25.26
N THR A 329 9.74 15.87 -25.96
CA THR A 329 9.17 14.65 -25.35
C THR A 329 9.83 13.39 -25.89
N CYS A 330 9.92 12.39 -25.04
CA CYS A 330 10.42 11.05 -25.40
C CYS A 330 9.35 10.00 -25.08
N GLY A 331 9.23 8.99 -25.97
CA GLY A 331 8.21 7.96 -25.89
C GLY A 331 6.81 8.48 -26.24
N ALA A 332 5.91 7.55 -26.57
CA ALA A 332 4.48 7.82 -26.77
C ALA A 332 3.75 6.48 -26.62
N SER A 333 2.82 6.38 -25.68
CA SER A 333 2.02 5.17 -25.46
C SER A 333 0.66 5.54 -24.87
N GLU A 334 -0.35 4.75 -25.20
CA GLU A 334 -1.65 4.77 -24.51
C GLU A 334 -1.55 4.05 -23.16
N ASP A 335 -0.55 3.18 -22.99
CA ASP A 335 -0.21 2.57 -21.71
C ASP A 335 0.61 3.54 -20.85
N TYR A 336 -0.03 4.08 -19.82
CA TYR A 336 0.64 4.97 -18.88
C TYR A 336 1.82 4.29 -18.18
N GLN A 337 1.75 2.98 -17.92
CA GLN A 337 2.82 2.24 -17.23
C GLN A 337 4.10 2.22 -18.05
N GLU A 338 4.00 2.03 -19.35
CA GLU A 338 5.15 2.06 -20.25
C GLU A 338 5.88 3.40 -20.20
N ILE A 339 5.12 4.50 -20.22
CA ILE A 339 5.67 5.86 -20.18
C ILE A 339 6.24 6.21 -18.80
N PHE A 340 5.64 5.70 -17.74
CA PHE A 340 6.15 5.86 -16.38
C PHE A 340 7.53 5.17 -16.21
N LEU A 341 7.66 3.93 -16.71
CA LEU A 341 8.95 3.22 -16.69
C LEU A 341 10.00 3.96 -17.52
N LEU A 342 9.61 4.46 -18.69
CA LEU A 342 10.48 5.28 -19.52
C LEU A 342 10.94 6.56 -18.78
N ARG A 343 10.02 7.27 -18.11
CA ARG A 343 10.38 8.43 -17.29
C ARG A 343 11.39 8.07 -16.22
N LYS A 344 11.22 6.93 -15.53
CA LYS A 344 12.15 6.47 -14.49
C LYS A 344 13.56 6.27 -15.06
N THR A 345 13.68 5.65 -16.20
CA THR A 345 14.96 5.47 -16.92
C THR A 345 15.57 6.81 -17.34
N LEU A 346 14.73 7.75 -17.78
CA LEU A 346 15.18 9.06 -18.22
C LEU A 346 15.51 10.01 -17.07
N SER A 347 15.00 9.79 -15.86
CA SER A 347 15.21 10.66 -14.70
C SER A 347 16.67 10.72 -14.23
N GLU A 348 17.47 9.70 -14.52
CA GLU A 348 18.93 9.69 -14.29
C GLU A 348 19.65 10.75 -15.13
N LYS A 349 19.16 11.02 -16.34
CA LYS A 349 19.70 11.99 -17.27
C LYS A 349 18.99 13.34 -17.22
N PHE A 350 17.68 13.32 -17.01
CA PHE A 350 16.80 14.50 -17.02
C PHE A 350 16.05 14.61 -15.68
N GLN A 351 16.67 15.26 -14.71
CA GLN A 351 16.13 15.34 -13.33
C GLN A 351 14.74 15.96 -13.22
N ASN A 352 14.37 16.82 -14.19
CA ASN A 352 13.07 17.49 -14.22
C ASN A 352 12.08 16.86 -15.23
N ALA A 353 12.34 15.63 -15.70
CA ALA A 353 11.42 14.96 -16.61
C ALA A 353 10.09 14.60 -15.93
N TYR A 354 8.97 14.91 -16.57
CA TYR A 354 7.64 14.57 -16.10
C TYR A 354 6.74 14.08 -17.24
N ILE A 355 5.63 13.42 -16.89
CA ILE A 355 4.69 12.87 -17.87
C ILE A 355 3.70 13.93 -18.27
N VAL A 356 3.38 13.98 -19.56
CA VAL A 356 2.33 14.79 -20.18
C VAL A 356 1.37 13.88 -20.94
N ALA A 357 0.12 14.28 -21.06
CA ALA A 357 -0.91 13.51 -21.75
C ALA A 357 -1.51 14.32 -22.90
N PHE A 358 -1.83 13.63 -23.99
CA PHE A 358 -2.43 14.21 -25.18
C PHE A 358 -3.68 13.42 -25.57
N LYS A 359 -4.75 14.14 -25.93
CA LYS A 359 -5.91 13.60 -26.65
C LYS A 359 -6.08 14.33 -27.94
N ASN A 360 -6.21 13.60 -29.05
CA ASN A 360 -6.33 14.20 -30.39
C ASN A 360 -5.26 15.28 -30.69
N ASN A 361 -4.01 14.99 -30.31
CA ASN A 361 -2.84 15.88 -30.41
C ASN A 361 -2.93 17.22 -29.62
N ARG A 362 -3.88 17.37 -28.70
CA ARG A 362 -3.93 18.48 -27.75
C ARG A 362 -3.53 18.02 -26.37
N MET A 363 -2.72 18.84 -25.70
CA MET A 363 -2.36 18.56 -24.32
C MET A 363 -3.62 18.56 -23.45
N THR A 364 -3.74 17.58 -22.57
CA THR A 364 -4.86 17.42 -21.65
C THR A 364 -4.35 17.28 -20.22
N ASP A 365 -5.25 17.40 -19.26
CA ASP A 365 -4.90 17.17 -17.86
C ASP A 365 -4.45 15.73 -17.66
N VAL A 366 -3.21 15.57 -17.13
CA VAL A 366 -2.59 14.26 -16.96
C VAL A 366 -3.36 13.40 -15.96
N LYS A 367 -3.92 14.03 -14.92
CA LYS A 367 -4.69 13.33 -13.89
C LYS A 367 -5.97 12.77 -14.47
N GLN A 368 -6.71 13.60 -15.22
CA GLN A 368 -7.91 13.15 -15.90
C GLN A 368 -7.61 12.00 -16.88
N ALA A 369 -6.50 12.10 -17.64
CA ALA A 369 -6.07 11.07 -18.57
C ALA A 369 -5.73 9.75 -17.87
N ILE A 370 -5.07 9.81 -16.70
CA ILE A 370 -4.75 8.65 -15.87
C ILE A 370 -6.02 8.02 -15.29
N ASP A 371 -6.95 8.84 -14.77
CA ASP A 371 -8.22 8.35 -14.23
C ASP A 371 -9.05 7.61 -15.29
N GLU A 372 -9.04 8.08 -16.53
CA GLU A 372 -9.71 7.42 -17.65
C GLU A 372 -9.02 6.13 -18.06
N TYR A 373 -7.69 6.13 -18.15
CA TYR A 373 -6.89 4.94 -18.40
C TYR A 373 -7.19 3.84 -17.35
N THR A 374 -7.24 4.21 -16.09
CA THR A 374 -7.48 3.27 -14.98
C THR A 374 -8.90 2.71 -14.97
N ARG A 375 -9.90 3.47 -15.45
CA ARG A 375 -11.30 2.98 -15.56
C ARG A 375 -11.50 2.06 -16.76
N GLY A 376 -10.64 2.13 -17.77
CA GLY A 376 -10.68 1.30 -18.98
C GLY A 376 -10.00 -0.05 -18.85
N GLN A 377 -9.29 -0.28 -17.72
CA GLN A 377 -8.65 -1.55 -17.36
C GLN A 377 -9.52 -2.33 -16.37
#